data_12aecf861a670a2e77285def02366c41
#
_entry.id   12aecf861a670a2e77285def02366c41
#
_cell.length_a   1.000
_cell.length_b   1.000
_cell.length_c   1.000
_cell.angle_alpha   90.00
_cell.angle_beta   90.00
_cell.angle_gamma   90.00
#
_symmetry.space_group_name_H-M   'P 1'
#
loop_
_entity.id
_entity.type
_entity.pdbx_description
1 polymer ?
#
loop_
_entity_poly.entity_id
_entity_poly.type
_entity_poly.pdbx_seq_one_letter_code
_entity_poly.pdbx_strand_id
1 'polypeptide(L)'
;KIKETHLNALCEQIEHIESLPIEKKLVHIIDREGDSIAHLRLLNQQEHLFLIRGKEGNRVEYQGEDVKLREVSDQIPTTQTHTIQYKGNCEQLYVGETQISITRNARPMQKDETGKRVPPQKGKSLTVRLIVVEVKNKQGKSLSRWSLLSNVSSEILSIELATWYYWRWKIENYFKLLKQAGHDIESWLQTTPQAILRRLLIASMACVLTWRIQRENDEKNSRVRVFLTRLSGRQQKRGTRESAPAILAGLSILLNTLQLLSEHSVDDLKLIAEIALESLPKDV
;
A
#
# COMPACT_ATOMS: atom_id res chain seq x y z
N LYS A 1 -23.30 -4.75 -21.38
CA LYS A 1 -21.95 -4.38 -20.92
C LYS A 1 -21.34 -5.60 -20.26
N ILE A 2 -20.24 -6.12 -20.81
CA ILE A 2 -19.44 -7.19 -20.20
C ILE A 2 -18.92 -6.63 -18.87
N LYS A 3 -19.27 -7.27 -17.77
CA LYS A 3 -18.79 -6.84 -16.44
C LYS A 3 -17.30 -7.19 -16.36
N GLU A 4 -16.44 -6.21 -16.52
CA GLU A 4 -14.98 -6.36 -16.33
C GLU A 4 -14.71 -6.94 -14.94
N THR A 5 -13.78 -7.88 -14.88
CA THR A 5 -13.36 -8.42 -13.58
C THR A 5 -12.27 -7.51 -13.02
N HIS A 6 -12.14 -7.47 -11.71
CA HIS A 6 -11.08 -6.71 -11.04
C HIS A 6 -9.67 -7.07 -11.56
N LEU A 7 -9.44 -8.34 -11.95
CA LEU A 7 -8.18 -8.79 -12.54
C LEU A 7 -7.93 -8.20 -13.94
N ASN A 8 -8.97 -7.96 -14.75
CA ASN A 8 -8.81 -7.34 -16.06
C ASN A 8 -8.33 -5.89 -15.90
N ALA A 9 -8.98 -5.14 -15.01
CA ALA A 9 -8.57 -3.77 -14.71
C ALA A 9 -7.12 -3.72 -14.16
N LEU A 10 -6.73 -4.71 -13.35
CA LEU A 10 -5.35 -4.82 -12.85
C LEU A 10 -4.35 -5.05 -13.99
N CYS A 11 -4.65 -5.95 -14.94
CA CYS A 11 -3.79 -6.18 -16.10
C CYS A 11 -3.65 -4.93 -16.97
N GLU A 12 -4.73 -4.23 -17.26
CA GLU A 12 -4.71 -2.98 -18.03
C GLU A 12 -3.85 -1.91 -17.34
N GLN A 13 -3.91 -1.81 -16.02
CA GLN A 13 -3.07 -0.87 -15.26
C GLN A 13 -1.58 -1.28 -15.31
N ILE A 14 -1.27 -2.57 -15.23
CA ILE A 14 0.10 -3.07 -15.36
C ILE A 14 0.64 -2.75 -16.75
N GLU A 15 -0.09 -3.05 -17.83
CA GLU A 15 0.30 -2.72 -19.20
C GLU A 15 0.51 -1.21 -19.39
N HIS A 16 -0.37 -0.40 -18.80
CA HIS A 16 -0.20 1.05 -18.86
C HIS A 16 1.08 1.51 -18.14
N ILE A 17 1.38 0.98 -16.94
CA ILE A 17 2.59 1.33 -16.21
C ILE A 17 3.85 0.88 -16.95
N GLU A 18 3.84 -0.31 -17.56
CA GLU A 18 4.95 -0.83 -18.35
C GLU A 18 5.18 -0.03 -19.67
N SER A 19 4.13 0.62 -20.19
CA SER A 19 4.25 1.51 -21.36
C SER A 19 4.87 2.87 -21.03
N LEU A 20 5.03 3.24 -19.77
CA LEU A 20 5.65 4.50 -19.39
C LEU A 20 7.16 4.48 -19.62
N PRO A 21 7.79 5.60 -19.96
CA PRO A 21 9.24 5.69 -20.19
C PRO A 21 10.03 5.63 -18.88
N ILE A 22 9.95 4.49 -18.19
CA ILE A 22 10.66 4.25 -16.94
C ILE A 22 11.91 3.43 -17.24
N GLU A 23 13.10 4.02 -17.03
CA GLU A 23 14.40 3.36 -17.30
C GLU A 23 14.76 2.23 -16.31
N LYS A 24 13.90 1.93 -15.36
CA LYS A 24 14.11 0.89 -14.35
C LYS A 24 13.25 -0.33 -14.63
N LYS A 25 13.78 -1.53 -14.32
CA LYS A 25 12.96 -2.74 -14.29
C LYS A 25 11.90 -2.61 -13.21
N LEU A 26 10.64 -2.86 -13.59
CA LEU A 26 9.51 -2.80 -12.69
C LEU A 26 9.24 -4.17 -12.09
N VAL A 27 8.80 -4.21 -10.84
CA VAL A 27 8.29 -5.41 -10.16
C VAL A 27 6.92 -5.11 -9.60
N HIS A 28 5.90 -5.80 -10.11
CA HIS A 28 4.51 -5.61 -9.68
C HIS A 28 4.24 -6.36 -8.39
N ILE A 29 4.02 -5.63 -7.30
CA ILE A 29 3.76 -6.20 -5.97
C ILE A 29 2.27 -6.22 -5.73
N ILE A 30 1.68 -7.42 -5.66
CA ILE A 30 0.22 -7.60 -5.64
C ILE A 30 -0.18 -8.48 -4.46
N ASP A 31 -1.33 -8.17 -3.84
CA ASP A 31 -1.89 -9.01 -2.78
C ASP A 31 -2.54 -10.29 -3.34
N ARG A 32 -3.18 -11.06 -2.48
CA ARG A 32 -3.85 -12.34 -2.78
C ARG A 32 -4.85 -12.30 -3.93
N GLU A 33 -5.37 -11.14 -4.26
CA GLU A 33 -6.27 -10.97 -5.41
C GLU A 33 -5.58 -11.26 -6.74
N GLY A 34 -4.28 -10.97 -6.84
CA GLY A 34 -3.46 -11.27 -8.01
C GLY A 34 -3.13 -12.76 -8.18
N ASP A 35 -3.34 -13.60 -7.15
CA ASP A 35 -3.07 -15.03 -7.22
C ASP A 35 -4.16 -15.78 -8.00
N SER A 36 -4.05 -15.68 -9.31
CA SER A 36 -4.77 -16.44 -10.31
C SER A 36 -3.78 -17.04 -11.29
N ILE A 37 -3.90 -18.32 -11.57
CA ILE A 37 -2.98 -19.03 -12.48
C ILE A 37 -2.95 -18.40 -13.88
N ALA A 38 -4.10 -17.97 -14.39
CA ALA A 38 -4.18 -17.29 -15.67
C ALA A 38 -3.42 -15.96 -15.64
N HIS A 39 -3.53 -15.20 -14.55
CA HIS A 39 -2.83 -13.94 -14.36
C HIS A 39 -1.31 -14.14 -14.24
N LEU A 40 -0.88 -15.08 -13.40
CA LEU A 40 0.55 -15.40 -13.25
C LEU A 40 1.20 -15.82 -14.56
N ARG A 41 0.51 -16.65 -15.36
CA ARG A 41 0.98 -17.07 -16.69
C ARG A 41 1.02 -15.90 -17.67
N LEU A 42 0.02 -15.02 -17.65
CA LEU A 42 -0.03 -13.83 -18.50
C LEU A 42 1.15 -12.90 -18.21
N LEU A 43 1.36 -12.54 -16.94
CA LEU A 43 2.48 -11.69 -16.54
C LEU A 43 3.83 -12.29 -16.96
N ASN A 44 4.00 -13.59 -16.74
CA ASN A 44 5.23 -14.27 -17.14
C ASN A 44 5.43 -14.35 -18.66
N GLN A 45 4.34 -14.52 -19.42
CA GLN A 45 4.38 -14.52 -20.88
C GLN A 45 4.74 -13.14 -21.45
N GLN A 46 4.33 -12.08 -20.80
CA GLN A 46 4.63 -10.69 -21.14
C GLN A 46 5.98 -10.22 -20.57
N GLU A 47 6.72 -11.12 -19.91
CA GLU A 47 8.01 -10.83 -19.25
C GLU A 47 7.93 -9.78 -18.14
N HIS A 48 6.73 -9.53 -17.62
CA HIS A 48 6.54 -8.66 -16.46
C HIS A 48 6.98 -9.35 -15.18
N LEU A 49 7.78 -8.65 -14.38
CA LEU A 49 8.23 -9.17 -13.09
C LEU A 49 7.16 -8.95 -12.03
N PHE A 50 6.93 -9.98 -11.22
CA PHE A 50 5.91 -9.93 -10.18
C PHE A 50 6.39 -10.49 -8.85
N LEU A 51 5.73 -10.01 -7.79
CA LEU A 51 5.80 -10.51 -6.43
C LEU A 51 4.37 -10.54 -5.87
N ILE A 52 3.76 -11.72 -5.85
CA ILE A 52 2.33 -11.89 -5.56
C ILE A 52 2.16 -12.75 -4.32
N ARG A 53 1.29 -12.32 -3.39
CA ARG A 53 0.94 -13.15 -2.25
C ARG A 53 0.06 -14.32 -2.66
N GLY A 54 0.56 -15.53 -2.44
CA GLY A 54 -0.12 -16.77 -2.75
C GLY A 54 -1.27 -17.09 -1.79
N LYS A 55 -2.29 -17.77 -2.32
CA LYS A 55 -3.39 -18.35 -1.54
C LYS A 55 -2.95 -19.73 -1.07
N GLU A 56 -2.85 -19.91 0.22
CA GLU A 56 -2.32 -21.12 0.87
C GLU A 56 -3.06 -22.41 0.47
N GLY A 57 -4.34 -22.30 0.09
CA GLY A 57 -5.15 -23.43 -0.38
C GLY A 57 -4.91 -23.81 -1.85
N ASN A 58 -4.16 -23.03 -2.62
CA ASN A 58 -3.86 -23.34 -4.01
C ASN A 58 -2.90 -24.53 -4.09
N ARG A 59 -3.16 -25.43 -5.07
CA ARG A 59 -2.29 -26.57 -5.33
C ARG A 59 -1.16 -26.19 -6.27
N VAL A 60 0.01 -26.72 -6.00
CA VAL A 60 1.26 -26.52 -6.76
C VAL A 60 1.99 -27.83 -6.86
N GLU A 61 2.88 -27.96 -7.82
CA GLU A 61 3.78 -29.10 -7.92
C GLU A 61 5.08 -28.78 -7.18
N TYR A 62 5.42 -29.61 -6.24
CA TYR A 62 6.66 -29.55 -5.46
C TYR A 62 7.28 -30.93 -5.34
N GLN A 63 8.53 -31.07 -5.74
CA GLN A 63 9.28 -32.36 -5.76
C GLN A 63 8.53 -33.50 -6.49
N GLY A 64 7.78 -33.16 -7.54
CA GLY A 64 7.00 -34.11 -8.34
C GLY A 64 5.62 -34.45 -7.77
N GLU A 65 5.24 -33.91 -6.62
CA GLU A 65 3.94 -34.09 -5.99
C GLU A 65 3.02 -32.89 -6.14
N ASP A 66 1.71 -33.14 -6.33
CA ASP A 66 0.68 -32.09 -6.35
C ASP A 66 0.16 -31.84 -4.94
N VAL A 67 0.66 -30.79 -4.28
CA VAL A 67 0.42 -30.46 -2.87
C VAL A 67 -0.15 -29.04 -2.72
N LYS A 68 -0.68 -28.71 -1.55
CA LYS A 68 -1.11 -27.33 -1.27
C LYS A 68 0.09 -26.43 -1.01
N LEU A 69 -0.01 -25.18 -1.43
CA LEU A 69 1.01 -24.16 -1.19
C LEU A 69 1.37 -24.05 0.31
N ARG A 70 0.37 -24.19 1.20
CA ARG A 70 0.59 -24.20 2.65
C ARG A 70 1.50 -25.35 3.08
N GLU A 71 1.27 -26.54 2.57
CA GLU A 71 2.03 -27.75 2.93
C GLU A 71 3.51 -27.58 2.54
N VAL A 72 3.78 -26.98 1.37
CA VAL A 72 5.15 -26.63 0.97
C VAL A 72 5.71 -25.56 1.89
N SER A 73 4.96 -24.48 2.13
CA SER A 73 5.42 -23.37 2.97
C SER A 73 5.78 -23.85 4.39
N ASP A 74 5.04 -24.82 4.95
CA ASP A 74 5.27 -25.32 6.30
C ASP A 74 6.58 -26.15 6.41
N GLN A 75 7.08 -26.68 5.28
CA GLN A 75 8.33 -27.44 5.23
C GLN A 75 9.57 -26.56 5.04
N ILE A 76 9.41 -25.31 4.59
CA ILE A 76 10.54 -24.45 4.26
C ILE A 76 11.09 -23.77 5.52
N PRO A 77 12.37 -24.04 5.88
CA PRO A 77 12.99 -23.35 7.00
C PRO A 77 13.22 -21.88 6.68
N THR A 78 12.82 -21.02 7.61
CA THR A 78 13.02 -19.56 7.51
C THR A 78 14.28 -19.18 8.30
N THR A 79 15.42 -19.03 7.63
CA THR A 79 16.73 -18.82 8.26
C THR A 79 17.30 -17.43 8.08
N GLN A 80 16.98 -16.75 6.97
CA GLN A 80 17.42 -15.37 6.74
C GLN A 80 16.60 -14.41 7.61
N THR A 81 17.25 -13.42 8.20
CA THR A 81 16.58 -12.47 9.11
C THR A 81 16.83 -11.01 8.73
N HIS A 82 15.83 -10.18 8.93
CA HIS A 82 15.91 -8.73 8.78
C HIS A 82 15.03 -8.03 9.82
N THR A 83 15.52 -6.92 10.37
CA THR A 83 14.75 -6.14 11.35
C THR A 83 13.79 -5.18 10.66
N ILE A 84 12.52 -5.19 11.05
CA ILE A 84 11.47 -4.32 10.49
C ILE A 84 10.70 -3.58 11.60
N GLN A 85 10.06 -2.48 11.24
CA GLN A 85 9.13 -1.75 12.11
C GLN A 85 7.70 -2.26 11.89
N TYR A 86 7.28 -3.30 12.62
CA TYR A 86 5.97 -3.91 12.46
C TYR A 86 4.99 -3.40 13.54
N LYS A 87 3.91 -2.72 13.11
CA LYS A 87 2.88 -2.15 14.00
C LYS A 87 3.44 -1.29 15.15
N GLY A 88 4.52 -0.53 14.86
CA GLY A 88 5.16 0.36 15.83
C GLY A 88 6.24 -0.28 16.70
N ASN A 89 6.46 -1.58 16.59
CA ASN A 89 7.51 -2.33 17.30
C ASN A 89 8.62 -2.76 16.36
N CYS A 90 9.83 -2.91 16.92
CA CYS A 90 10.99 -3.46 16.24
C CYS A 90 10.92 -4.98 16.31
N GLU A 91 10.60 -5.65 15.19
CA GLU A 91 10.38 -7.08 15.10
C GLU A 91 11.31 -7.71 14.06
N GLN A 92 11.40 -9.05 14.06
CA GLN A 92 12.25 -9.79 13.13
C GLN A 92 11.42 -10.42 12.00
N LEU A 93 11.87 -10.18 10.77
CA LEU A 93 11.38 -10.82 9.56
C LEU A 93 12.27 -12.04 9.28
N TYR A 94 11.69 -13.23 9.23
CA TYR A 94 12.35 -14.47 8.89
C TYR A 94 11.94 -14.90 7.48
N VAL A 95 12.90 -15.33 6.67
CA VAL A 95 12.65 -15.68 5.27
C VAL A 95 13.29 -17.02 4.90
N GLY A 96 12.53 -17.84 4.16
CA GLY A 96 12.98 -19.05 3.50
C GLY A 96 12.51 -19.08 2.06
N GLU A 97 13.14 -19.88 1.21
CA GLU A 97 12.85 -19.93 -0.21
C GLU A 97 12.96 -21.34 -0.77
N THR A 98 12.11 -21.65 -1.75
CA THR A 98 12.22 -22.80 -2.65
C THR A 98 11.64 -22.47 -4.02
N GLN A 99 11.74 -23.40 -4.96
CA GLN A 99 11.04 -23.33 -6.25
C GLN A 99 9.84 -24.26 -6.26
N ILE A 100 8.77 -23.83 -6.89
CA ILE A 100 7.56 -24.60 -7.14
C ILE A 100 7.12 -24.44 -8.59
N SER A 101 6.32 -25.39 -9.09
CA SER A 101 5.72 -25.30 -10.42
C SER A 101 4.20 -25.22 -10.36
N ILE A 102 3.64 -24.35 -11.19
CA ILE A 102 2.21 -24.20 -11.38
C ILE A 102 1.80 -24.94 -12.66
N THR A 103 1.29 -26.15 -12.50
CA THR A 103 1.03 -27.08 -13.61
C THR A 103 -0.44 -27.23 -13.94
N ARG A 104 -1.34 -26.95 -12.98
CA ARG A 104 -2.77 -27.18 -13.15
C ARG A 104 -3.44 -26.27 -14.17
N ASN A 105 -4.59 -26.73 -14.67
CA ASN A 105 -5.43 -25.98 -15.60
C ASN A 105 -5.93 -24.67 -14.98
N ALA A 106 -6.04 -23.66 -15.80
CA ALA A 106 -6.60 -22.36 -15.42
C ALA A 106 -7.74 -21.98 -16.36
N ARG A 107 -8.70 -21.24 -15.83
CA ARG A 107 -9.68 -20.56 -16.69
C ARG A 107 -9.03 -19.33 -17.29
N PRO A 108 -9.12 -19.14 -18.63
CA PRO A 108 -8.72 -17.88 -19.23
C PRO A 108 -9.45 -16.70 -18.59
N MET A 109 -8.80 -15.57 -18.53
CA MET A 109 -9.41 -14.33 -17.99
C MET A 109 -10.50 -13.80 -18.94
N GLN A 110 -10.30 -14.04 -20.23
CA GLN A 110 -11.25 -13.65 -21.28
C GLN A 110 -12.51 -14.53 -21.23
N LYS A 111 -13.65 -13.93 -21.56
CA LYS A 111 -14.90 -14.65 -21.81
C LYS A 111 -14.97 -15.06 -23.27
N ASP A 112 -15.80 -16.06 -23.59
CA ASP A 112 -16.09 -16.43 -24.97
C ASP A 112 -16.93 -15.35 -25.68
N GLU A 113 -17.14 -15.53 -26.99
CA GLU A 113 -17.93 -14.63 -27.83
C GLU A 113 -19.38 -14.44 -27.34
N THR A 114 -19.89 -15.39 -26.55
CA THR A 114 -21.23 -15.34 -25.94
C THR A 114 -21.23 -14.67 -24.56
N GLY A 115 -20.08 -14.22 -24.06
CA GLY A 115 -19.91 -13.61 -22.74
C GLY A 115 -19.89 -14.63 -21.59
N LYS A 116 -19.82 -15.94 -21.88
CA LYS A 116 -19.71 -17.00 -20.87
C LYS A 116 -18.25 -17.23 -20.47
N ARG A 117 -18.07 -17.79 -19.28
CA ARG A 117 -16.73 -18.17 -18.80
C ARG A 117 -16.20 -19.38 -19.57
N VAL A 118 -15.02 -19.24 -20.13
CA VAL A 118 -14.32 -20.34 -20.82
C VAL A 118 -13.97 -21.44 -19.81
N PRO A 119 -14.09 -22.74 -20.16
CA PRO A 119 -13.67 -23.83 -19.33
C PRO A 119 -12.17 -23.76 -18.97
N PRO A 120 -11.72 -24.41 -17.88
CA PRO A 120 -10.31 -24.49 -17.56
C PRO A 120 -9.51 -25.14 -18.70
N GLN A 121 -8.44 -24.50 -19.11
CA GLN A 121 -7.55 -24.97 -20.17
C GLN A 121 -6.18 -25.34 -19.61
N LYS A 122 -5.55 -26.34 -20.22
CA LYS A 122 -4.18 -26.71 -19.93
C LYS A 122 -3.27 -25.58 -20.43
N GLY A 123 -2.45 -25.04 -19.56
CA GLY A 123 -1.43 -24.05 -19.90
C GLY A 123 -0.03 -24.62 -19.71
N LYS A 124 0.99 -23.89 -20.17
CA LYS A 124 2.39 -24.23 -19.88
C LYS A 124 2.64 -24.26 -18.39
N SER A 125 3.47 -25.20 -17.93
CA SER A 125 4.01 -25.18 -16.58
C SER A 125 4.75 -23.86 -16.33
N LEU A 126 4.56 -23.27 -15.18
CA LEU A 126 5.21 -22.04 -14.76
C LEU A 126 5.98 -22.30 -13.47
N THR A 127 7.31 -22.33 -13.55
CA THR A 127 8.16 -22.40 -12.36
C THR A 127 8.35 -21.01 -11.77
N VAL A 128 8.12 -20.88 -10.47
CA VAL A 128 8.25 -19.65 -9.72
C VAL A 128 8.99 -19.89 -8.40
N ARG A 129 9.59 -18.84 -7.89
CA ARG A 129 10.13 -18.80 -6.52
C ARG A 129 8.97 -18.73 -5.54
N LEU A 130 8.98 -19.57 -4.55
CA LEU A 130 8.14 -19.48 -3.35
C LEU A 130 9.00 -18.94 -2.22
N ILE A 131 8.67 -17.74 -1.77
CA ILE A 131 9.34 -17.07 -0.65
C ILE A 131 8.39 -17.14 0.55
N VAL A 132 8.80 -17.84 1.59
CA VAL A 132 8.06 -17.95 2.85
C VAL A 132 8.58 -16.91 3.81
N VAL A 133 7.71 -16.06 4.28
CA VAL A 133 8.04 -14.93 5.14
C VAL A 133 7.29 -15.07 6.45
N GLU A 134 7.97 -14.94 7.57
CA GLU A 134 7.38 -14.95 8.89
C GLU A 134 7.89 -13.78 9.72
N VAL A 135 6.96 -13.03 10.34
CA VAL A 135 7.29 -11.97 11.30
C VAL A 135 7.16 -12.52 12.69
N LYS A 136 8.23 -12.45 13.48
CA LYS A 136 8.25 -12.93 14.88
C LYS A 136 8.58 -11.76 15.81
N ASN A 137 7.94 -11.78 16.99
CA ASN A 137 8.30 -10.87 18.06
C ASN A 137 9.59 -11.32 18.78
N LYS A 138 10.06 -10.52 19.71
CA LYS A 138 11.28 -10.80 20.51
C LYS A 138 11.20 -12.11 21.31
N GLN A 139 9.99 -12.62 21.59
CA GLN A 139 9.76 -13.90 22.27
C GLN A 139 9.66 -15.08 21.29
N GLY A 140 9.90 -14.87 19.99
CA GLY A 140 9.81 -15.91 18.95
C GLY A 140 8.38 -16.26 18.53
N LYS A 141 7.36 -15.56 19.02
CA LYS A 141 5.96 -15.78 18.63
C LYS A 141 5.71 -15.22 17.24
N SER A 142 5.13 -16.04 16.35
CA SER A 142 4.70 -15.62 15.01
C SER A 142 3.56 -14.59 15.09
N LEU A 143 3.78 -13.45 14.45
CA LEU A 143 2.82 -12.34 14.37
C LEU A 143 2.12 -12.31 13.00
N SER A 144 2.81 -12.77 11.95
CA SER A 144 2.27 -12.82 10.60
C SER A 144 3.09 -13.77 9.74
N ARG A 145 2.45 -14.41 8.73
CA ARG A 145 3.11 -15.26 7.76
C ARG A 145 2.56 -15.02 6.37
N TRP A 146 3.45 -15.05 5.38
CA TRP A 146 3.11 -14.83 3.98
C TRP A 146 3.84 -15.86 3.10
N SER A 147 3.15 -16.38 2.10
CA SER A 147 3.73 -17.18 1.00
C SER A 147 3.69 -16.29 -0.24
N LEU A 148 4.86 -15.93 -0.76
CA LEU A 148 5.00 -15.02 -1.91
C LEU A 148 5.47 -15.81 -3.13
N LEU A 149 4.85 -15.55 -4.27
CA LEU A 149 5.18 -16.14 -5.57
C LEU A 149 5.88 -15.09 -6.41
N SER A 150 7.02 -15.43 -7.04
CA SER A 150 7.78 -14.47 -7.84
C SER A 150 8.50 -15.12 -9.01
N ASN A 151 8.60 -14.40 -10.14
CA ASN A 151 9.46 -14.75 -11.27
C ASN A 151 10.74 -13.86 -11.32
N VAL A 152 10.97 -13.04 -10.31
CA VAL A 152 12.19 -12.23 -10.21
C VAL A 152 13.42 -13.13 -10.11
N SER A 153 14.51 -12.74 -10.79
CA SER A 153 15.78 -13.51 -10.79
C SER A 153 16.29 -13.83 -9.38
N SER A 154 16.97 -14.96 -9.22
CA SER A 154 17.63 -15.37 -7.98
C SER A 154 18.82 -14.46 -7.58
N GLU A 155 19.28 -13.59 -8.46
CA GLU A 155 20.24 -12.54 -8.14
C GLU A 155 19.72 -11.57 -7.08
N ILE A 156 18.39 -11.36 -7.05
CA ILE A 156 17.73 -10.60 -5.98
C ILE A 156 17.42 -11.55 -4.83
N LEU A 157 17.95 -11.23 -3.66
CA LEU A 157 17.79 -12.07 -2.48
C LEU A 157 16.32 -12.15 -2.03
N SER A 158 15.92 -13.30 -1.53
CA SER A 158 14.55 -13.51 -1.00
C SER A 158 14.21 -12.55 0.15
N ILE A 159 15.19 -12.16 0.95
CA ILE A 159 15.02 -11.16 2.02
C ILE A 159 14.68 -9.76 1.47
N GLU A 160 15.20 -9.39 0.30
CA GLU A 160 14.87 -8.14 -0.36
C GLU A 160 13.43 -8.17 -0.89
N LEU A 161 13.03 -9.27 -1.55
CA LEU A 161 11.65 -9.46 -2.02
C LEU A 161 10.66 -9.44 -0.86
N ALA A 162 10.97 -10.10 0.25
CA ALA A 162 10.17 -10.08 1.46
C ALA A 162 10.02 -8.66 2.02
N THR A 163 11.10 -7.88 1.99
CA THR A 163 11.11 -6.47 2.42
C THR A 163 10.28 -5.59 1.49
N TRP A 164 10.37 -5.79 0.18
CA TRP A 164 9.54 -5.06 -0.80
C TRP A 164 8.05 -5.35 -0.59
N TYR A 165 7.68 -6.63 -0.37
CA TYR A 165 6.29 -6.98 -0.06
C TYR A 165 5.83 -6.35 1.26
N TYR A 166 6.69 -6.32 2.28
CA TYR A 166 6.39 -5.61 3.52
C TYR A 166 6.12 -4.11 3.29
N TRP A 167 6.83 -3.46 2.38
CA TRP A 167 6.60 -2.05 2.04
C TRP A 167 5.25 -1.79 1.37
N ARG A 168 4.61 -2.78 0.78
CA ARG A 168 3.24 -2.65 0.24
C ARG A 168 2.27 -2.07 1.27
N TRP A 169 2.44 -2.40 2.54
CA TRP A 169 1.62 -1.85 3.63
C TRP A 169 1.71 -0.32 3.79
N LYS A 170 2.69 0.32 3.19
CA LYS A 170 2.78 1.79 3.16
C LYS A 170 1.61 2.41 2.41
N ILE A 171 1.01 1.70 1.46
CA ILE A 171 -0.20 2.12 0.74
C ILE A 171 -1.37 2.28 1.72
N GLU A 172 -1.53 1.34 2.66
CA GLU A 172 -2.57 1.43 3.69
C GLU A 172 -2.37 2.65 4.61
N ASN A 173 -1.11 2.93 4.97
CA ASN A 173 -0.77 4.13 5.73
C ASN A 173 -1.08 5.43 4.96
N TYR A 174 -0.89 5.41 3.64
CA TYR A 174 -1.24 6.53 2.78
C TYR A 174 -2.76 6.78 2.77
N PHE A 175 -3.58 5.75 2.52
CA PHE A 175 -5.03 5.88 2.55
C PHE A 175 -5.54 6.28 3.95
N LYS A 176 -4.94 5.72 5.00
CA LYS A 176 -5.25 6.13 6.38
C LYS A 176 -4.94 7.60 6.62
N LEU A 177 -3.81 8.11 6.12
CA LEU A 177 -3.45 9.52 6.25
C LEU A 177 -4.44 10.40 5.50
N LEU A 178 -4.82 10.05 4.27
CA LEU A 178 -5.84 10.75 3.50
C LEU A 178 -7.16 10.86 4.28
N LYS A 179 -7.70 9.73 4.75
CA LYS A 179 -8.95 9.69 5.52
C LYS A 179 -8.87 10.55 6.80
N GLN A 180 -7.79 10.43 7.55
CA GLN A 180 -7.60 11.18 8.81
C GLN A 180 -7.39 12.68 8.62
N ALA A 181 -6.94 13.10 7.45
CA ALA A 181 -6.76 14.51 7.08
C ALA A 181 -8.03 15.15 6.49
N GLY A 182 -9.17 14.46 6.49
CA GLY A 182 -10.41 14.96 5.90
C GLY A 182 -10.49 14.81 4.38
N HIS A 183 -9.55 14.06 3.78
CA HIS A 183 -9.56 13.73 2.35
C HIS A 183 -10.16 12.34 2.11
N ASP A 184 -11.29 12.03 2.75
CA ASP A 184 -12.01 10.78 2.48
C ASP A 184 -12.59 10.83 1.07
N ILE A 185 -12.04 10.03 0.15
CA ILE A 185 -12.40 10.01 -1.27
C ILE A 185 -13.89 9.70 -1.45
N GLU A 186 -14.46 8.86 -0.58
CA GLU A 186 -15.86 8.46 -0.63
C GLU A 186 -16.83 9.62 -0.31
N SER A 187 -16.36 10.65 0.41
CA SER A 187 -17.13 11.84 0.76
C SER A 187 -16.95 13.02 -0.21
N TRP A 188 -16.17 12.83 -1.27
CA TRP A 188 -15.93 13.91 -2.21
C TRP A 188 -17.13 14.18 -3.13
N LEU A 189 -17.49 15.44 -3.26
CA LEU A 189 -18.59 15.91 -4.11
C LEU A 189 -18.22 16.03 -5.60
N GLN A 190 -16.98 15.73 -5.99
CA GLN A 190 -16.54 15.75 -7.37
C GLN A 190 -17.20 14.63 -8.16
N THR A 191 -17.84 14.97 -9.27
CA THR A 191 -18.59 14.05 -10.14
C THR A 191 -17.82 13.64 -11.39
N THR A 192 -16.75 14.35 -11.75
CA THR A 192 -15.96 14.05 -12.95
C THR A 192 -14.65 13.38 -12.59
N PRO A 193 -14.19 12.36 -13.37
CA PRO A 193 -12.93 11.69 -13.14
C PRO A 193 -11.73 12.66 -13.05
N GLN A 194 -11.70 13.69 -13.89
CA GLN A 194 -10.63 14.68 -13.91
C GLN A 194 -10.59 15.52 -12.62
N ALA A 195 -11.74 15.91 -12.08
CA ALA A 195 -11.82 16.66 -10.83
C ALA A 195 -11.38 15.79 -9.64
N ILE A 196 -11.79 14.53 -9.62
CA ILE A 196 -11.35 13.54 -8.61
C ILE A 196 -9.82 13.35 -8.69
N LEU A 197 -9.27 13.15 -9.89
CA LEU A 197 -7.84 12.95 -10.09
C LEU A 197 -7.01 14.17 -9.65
N ARG A 198 -7.43 15.39 -10.01
CA ARG A 198 -6.76 16.63 -9.57
C ARG A 198 -6.76 16.76 -8.05
N ARG A 199 -7.89 16.52 -7.40
CA ARG A 199 -7.99 16.56 -5.94
C ARG A 199 -7.13 15.50 -5.27
N LEU A 200 -7.13 14.27 -5.82
CA LEU A 200 -6.29 13.18 -5.33
C LEU A 200 -4.79 13.53 -5.46
N LEU A 201 -4.38 14.14 -6.57
CA LEU A 201 -3.00 14.56 -6.78
C LEU A 201 -2.58 15.59 -5.72
N ILE A 202 -3.39 16.62 -5.50
CA ILE A 202 -3.12 17.66 -4.48
C ILE A 202 -3.02 17.04 -3.08
N ALA A 203 -3.98 16.17 -2.72
CA ALA A 203 -3.97 15.47 -1.44
C ALA A 203 -2.74 14.56 -1.28
N SER A 204 -2.32 13.88 -2.37
CA SER A 204 -1.12 13.06 -2.40
C SER A 204 0.15 13.89 -2.17
N MET A 205 0.26 15.05 -2.81
CA MET A 205 1.39 15.97 -2.62
C MET A 205 1.46 16.46 -1.17
N ALA A 206 0.31 16.79 -0.55
CA ALA A 206 0.23 17.16 0.86
C ALA A 206 0.69 16.02 1.80
N CYS A 207 0.33 14.76 1.49
CA CYS A 207 0.83 13.60 2.23
C CYS A 207 2.34 13.43 2.10
N VAL A 208 2.90 13.57 0.89
CA VAL A 208 4.34 13.48 0.66
C VAL A 208 5.10 14.56 1.42
N LEU A 209 4.63 15.81 1.37
CA LEU A 209 5.21 16.92 2.13
C LEU A 209 5.18 16.64 3.64
N THR A 210 4.04 16.18 4.15
CA THR A 210 3.87 15.82 5.55
C THR A 210 4.85 14.73 5.99
N TRP A 211 5.03 13.68 5.20
CA TRP A 211 5.99 12.63 5.50
C TRP A 211 7.44 13.09 5.42
N ARG A 212 7.75 14.01 4.51
CA ARG A 212 9.07 14.63 4.44
C ARG A 212 9.36 15.38 5.73
N ILE A 213 8.49 16.30 6.16
CA ILE A 213 8.60 17.03 7.43
C ILE A 213 8.72 16.06 8.61
N GLN A 214 7.92 14.98 8.62
CA GLN A 214 7.96 14.00 9.70
C GLN A 214 9.28 13.23 9.78
N ARG A 215 9.92 12.92 8.65
CA ARG A 215 11.12 12.06 8.60
C ARG A 215 12.43 12.78 8.85
N GLU A 216 12.53 14.04 8.49
CA GLU A 216 13.73 14.83 8.70
C GLU A 216 14.00 15.02 10.21
N ASN A 217 15.28 14.86 10.63
CA ASN A 217 15.64 14.81 12.04
C ASN A 217 16.45 16.04 12.49
N ASP A 218 16.61 17.05 11.65
CA ASP A 218 17.28 18.29 12.02
C ASP A 218 16.45 19.13 13.00
N GLU A 219 17.09 20.06 13.69
CA GLU A 219 16.46 20.91 14.71
C GLU A 219 15.33 21.77 14.14
N LYS A 220 15.51 22.31 12.92
CA LYS A 220 14.52 23.14 12.23
C LYS A 220 13.21 22.38 12.00
N ASN A 221 13.30 21.19 11.43
CA ASN A 221 12.13 20.34 11.17
C ASN A 221 11.49 19.83 12.47
N SER A 222 12.29 19.61 13.52
CA SER A 222 11.74 19.29 14.84
C SER A 222 10.87 20.41 15.39
N ARG A 223 11.32 21.67 15.32
CA ARG A 223 10.53 22.84 15.71
C ARG A 223 9.24 22.97 14.89
N VAL A 224 9.33 22.77 13.57
CA VAL A 224 8.17 22.80 12.68
C VAL A 224 7.15 21.74 13.05
N ARG A 225 7.58 20.50 13.29
CA ARG A 225 6.67 19.40 13.70
C ARG A 225 5.94 19.71 15.01
N VAL A 226 6.67 20.16 16.03
CA VAL A 226 6.08 20.52 17.32
C VAL A 226 5.07 21.65 17.17
N PHE A 227 5.42 22.69 16.41
CA PHE A 227 4.52 23.82 16.15
C PHE A 227 3.23 23.37 15.45
N LEU A 228 3.35 22.65 14.33
CA LEU A 228 2.19 22.18 13.56
C LEU A 228 1.32 21.22 14.40
N THR A 229 1.92 20.35 15.19
CA THR A 229 1.16 19.45 16.05
C THR A 229 0.37 20.20 17.11
N ARG A 230 0.96 21.22 17.74
CA ARG A 230 0.23 22.11 18.69
C ARG A 230 -0.90 22.86 17.99
N LEU A 231 -0.63 23.44 16.82
CA LEU A 231 -1.63 24.17 16.04
C LEU A 231 -2.83 23.27 15.65
N SER A 232 -2.59 21.98 15.44
CA SER A 232 -3.66 21.03 15.10
C SER A 232 -4.67 20.76 16.23
N GLY A 233 -4.36 21.12 17.47
CA GLY A 233 -5.17 20.82 18.66
C GLY A 233 -5.23 19.32 19.01
N ARG A 234 -4.53 18.44 18.27
CA ARG A 234 -4.58 16.99 18.52
C ARG A 234 -3.72 16.60 19.72
N GLN A 235 -4.28 15.78 20.58
CA GLN A 235 -3.53 15.24 21.72
C GLN A 235 -2.42 14.30 21.24
N GLN A 236 -1.24 14.43 21.84
CA GLN A 236 -0.08 13.58 21.61
C GLN A 236 0.31 12.86 22.90
N LYS A 237 0.61 11.56 22.78
CA LYS A 237 1.16 10.81 23.92
C LYS A 237 2.58 11.30 24.23
N ARG A 238 2.90 11.49 25.50
CA ARG A 238 4.25 11.88 25.95
C ARG A 238 5.29 10.88 25.43
N GLY A 239 6.43 11.39 24.95
CA GLY A 239 7.54 10.57 24.46
C GLY A 239 7.30 9.91 23.10
N THR A 240 6.20 10.21 22.42
CA THR A 240 5.98 9.75 21.04
C THR A 240 6.29 10.86 20.04
N ARG A 241 6.80 10.46 18.87
CA ARG A 241 7.04 11.39 17.76
C ARG A 241 5.71 11.92 17.20
N GLU A 242 5.73 13.14 16.69
CA GLU A 242 4.58 13.80 16.07
C GLU A 242 3.99 12.95 14.94
N SER A 243 2.68 12.76 14.97
CA SER A 243 2.00 11.93 13.98
C SER A 243 1.75 12.70 12.67
N ALA A 244 1.85 12.02 11.53
CA ALA A 244 1.58 12.62 10.23
C ALA A 244 0.18 13.27 10.14
N PRO A 245 -0.90 12.69 10.69
CA PRO A 245 -2.21 13.35 10.71
C PRO A 245 -2.25 14.66 11.51
N ALA A 246 -1.48 14.76 12.61
CA ALA A 246 -1.40 16.00 13.38
C ALA A 246 -0.62 17.08 12.63
N ILE A 247 0.51 16.71 12.03
CA ILE A 247 1.32 17.62 11.20
C ILE A 247 0.49 18.15 10.02
N LEU A 248 -0.22 17.28 9.30
CA LEU A 248 -1.02 17.66 8.14
C LEU A 248 -2.19 18.58 8.53
N ALA A 249 -2.89 18.28 9.63
CA ALA A 249 -3.95 19.14 10.15
C ALA A 249 -3.42 20.52 10.56
N GLY A 250 -2.29 20.57 11.29
CA GLY A 250 -1.66 21.84 11.66
C GLY A 250 -1.15 22.64 10.45
N LEU A 251 -0.61 21.98 9.44
CA LEU A 251 -0.21 22.62 8.18
C LEU A 251 -1.41 23.25 7.47
N SER A 252 -2.53 22.55 7.40
CA SER A 252 -3.77 23.08 6.82
C SER A 252 -4.25 24.32 7.56
N ILE A 253 -4.26 24.30 8.90
CA ILE A 253 -4.64 25.46 9.71
C ILE A 253 -3.69 26.62 9.46
N LEU A 254 -2.37 26.38 9.46
CA LEU A 254 -1.37 27.42 9.19
C LEU A 254 -1.58 28.08 7.82
N LEU A 255 -1.75 27.29 6.77
CA LEU A 255 -1.95 27.81 5.41
C LEU A 255 -3.25 28.61 5.30
N ASN A 256 -4.35 28.12 5.87
CA ASN A 256 -5.63 28.85 5.91
C ASN A 256 -5.50 30.17 6.70
N THR A 257 -4.77 30.15 7.82
CA THR A 257 -4.54 31.37 8.61
C THR A 257 -3.72 32.40 7.80
N LEU A 258 -2.66 31.95 7.12
CA LEU A 258 -1.86 32.83 6.27
C LEU A 258 -2.68 33.42 5.11
N GLN A 259 -3.57 32.62 4.52
CA GLN A 259 -4.49 33.09 3.49
C GLN A 259 -5.44 34.14 4.05
N LEU A 260 -6.10 33.90 5.19
CA LEU A 260 -6.98 34.87 5.84
C LEU A 260 -6.27 36.17 6.15
N LEU A 261 -5.04 36.13 6.66
CA LEU A 261 -4.23 37.32 6.94
C LEU A 261 -3.78 38.06 5.68
N SER A 262 -3.77 37.41 4.51
CA SER A 262 -3.50 38.07 3.24
C SER A 262 -4.73 38.78 2.65
N GLU A 263 -5.94 38.35 3.04
CA GLU A 263 -7.22 38.86 2.53
C GLU A 263 -7.87 39.87 3.49
N HIS A 264 -7.61 39.79 4.79
CA HIS A 264 -8.21 40.55 5.86
C HIS A 264 -7.17 41.15 6.81
N SER A 265 -7.42 42.36 7.32
CA SER A 265 -6.60 42.90 8.41
C SER A 265 -6.86 42.16 9.72
N VAL A 266 -5.90 42.24 10.64
CA VAL A 266 -6.06 41.65 11.99
C VAL A 266 -7.26 42.27 12.73
N ASP A 267 -7.54 43.53 12.50
CA ASP A 267 -8.66 44.22 13.16
C ASP A 267 -10.02 43.80 12.59
N ASP A 268 -10.10 43.53 11.27
CA ASP A 268 -11.30 42.92 10.67
C ASP A 268 -11.57 41.53 11.25
N LEU A 269 -10.53 40.73 11.40
CA LEU A 269 -10.66 39.37 11.98
C LEU A 269 -11.09 39.41 13.45
N LYS A 270 -10.61 40.39 14.24
CA LYS A 270 -11.07 40.60 15.62
C LYS A 270 -12.55 41.01 15.65
N LEU A 271 -12.96 41.93 14.84
CA LEU A 271 -14.37 42.38 14.74
C LEU A 271 -15.29 41.19 14.39
N ILE A 272 -14.90 40.36 13.41
CA ILE A 272 -15.65 39.15 13.03
C ILE A 272 -15.74 38.19 14.22
N ALA A 273 -14.63 37.96 14.95
CA ALA A 273 -14.61 37.09 16.11
C ALA A 273 -15.51 37.61 17.25
N GLU A 274 -15.52 38.93 17.51
CA GLU A 274 -16.40 39.58 18.50
C GLU A 274 -17.87 39.34 18.14
N ILE A 275 -18.26 39.62 16.90
CA ILE A 275 -19.64 39.40 16.43
C ILE A 275 -20.03 37.94 16.56
N ALA A 276 -19.14 36.98 16.22
CA ALA A 276 -19.40 35.58 16.33
C ALA A 276 -19.58 35.13 17.79
N LEU A 277 -18.80 35.66 18.73
CA LEU A 277 -18.91 35.38 20.17
C LEU A 277 -20.15 35.97 20.80
N GLU A 278 -20.58 37.18 20.36
CA GLU A 278 -21.83 37.79 20.83
C GLU A 278 -23.08 37.01 20.41
N SER A 279 -23.00 36.26 19.31
CA SER A 279 -24.08 35.40 18.82
C SER A 279 -24.24 34.08 19.58
N LEU A 280 -23.29 33.74 20.49
CA LEU A 280 -23.42 32.57 21.33
C LEU A 280 -24.47 32.76 22.44
N PRO A 281 -25.30 31.74 22.74
CA PRO A 281 -26.23 31.83 23.87
C PRO A 281 -25.45 32.09 25.15
N LYS A 282 -25.88 33.08 25.93
CA LYS A 282 -25.24 33.45 27.20
C LYS A 282 -25.48 32.44 28.36
N ASP A 283 -26.18 31.35 28.06
CA ASP A 283 -26.60 30.34 29.04
C ASP A 283 -25.97 28.98 28.72
N VAL A 284 -24.62 28.86 28.79
CA VAL A 284 -23.92 27.59 28.87
C VAL A 284 -22.94 27.63 30.03
#